data_6acff7e5632e8e2627370fb137ad0444
#
_entry.id   6acff7e5632e8e2627370fb137ad0444
#
_cell.length_a   1.000
_cell.length_b   1.000
_cell.length_c   1.000
_cell.angle_alpha   90.00
_cell.angle_beta   90.00
_cell.angle_gamma   90.00
#
_symmetry.space_group_name_H-M   'P 1'
#
loop_
_entity.id
_entity.type
_entity.pdbx_description
1 polymer ?
#
loop_
_entity_poly.entity_id
_entity_poly.type
_entity_poly.pdbx_seq_one_letter_code
_entity_poly.pdbx_strand_id
1 'polypeptide(L)'
;GLSEKEAFVAESALINIMNYIDSQSLTNVVSGHHTAPVITAEDFEKIYGAEILSKEDIFYNLLIVKINSLYKYDMSDSQVMECARGHWIIDTKRAENCDYLIAVNHGLIVGVYENMKWYSSGVETPFYPRLCKENLSRSNRKYCTCQAVNKPNIYINKNIADLVNMTQNPISYINGRKNTAKVLKPYYEKFINNSMDIHDFEMNFGNDLVKMGFKLGSFNDSKYEYNNKNILNITDYKQLKKMLKHTDYSTATSLLISKWRYITHWSYMDYQQEKDLPFFKAVIERIFELSE
;
A
#
# COMPACT_ATOMS: atom_id res chain seq x y z
N GLY A 1 14.46 43.15 9.72
CA GLY A 1 14.74 41.82 10.34
C GLY A 1 13.86 40.77 9.73
N LEU A 2 14.20 39.50 9.85
CA LEU A 2 13.36 38.39 9.43
C LEU A 2 12.09 38.34 10.28
N SER A 3 10.97 37.98 9.69
CA SER A 3 9.78 37.57 10.46
C SER A 3 10.08 36.30 11.24
N GLU A 4 9.27 35.98 12.26
CA GLU A 4 9.42 34.78 13.07
C GLU A 4 9.42 33.51 12.19
N LYS A 5 8.52 33.46 11.18
CA LYS A 5 8.45 32.36 10.22
C LYS A 5 9.70 32.20 9.36
N GLU A 6 10.25 33.30 8.89
CA GLU A 6 11.52 33.32 8.11
C GLU A 6 12.71 32.94 8.98
N ALA A 7 12.73 33.36 10.25
CA ALA A 7 13.77 32.98 11.20
C ALA A 7 13.76 31.47 11.47
N PHE A 8 12.59 30.85 11.67
CA PHE A 8 12.46 29.40 11.84
C PHE A 8 12.89 28.62 10.59
N VAL A 9 12.57 29.10 9.39
CA VAL A 9 13.02 28.46 8.14
C VAL A 9 14.55 28.54 8.02
N ALA A 10 15.15 29.70 8.32
CA ALA A 10 16.60 29.87 8.29
C ALA A 10 17.32 29.01 9.34
N GLU A 11 16.81 28.96 10.57
CA GLU A 11 17.35 28.12 11.65
C GLU A 11 17.31 26.64 11.25
N SER A 12 16.17 26.19 10.76
CA SER A 12 15.99 24.79 10.34
C SER A 12 16.92 24.42 9.19
N ALA A 13 17.11 25.32 8.21
CA ALA A 13 18.04 25.09 7.10
C ALA A 13 19.48 24.99 7.61
N LEU A 14 19.90 25.85 8.54
CA LEU A 14 21.23 25.82 9.15
C LEU A 14 21.44 24.52 9.96
N ILE A 15 20.48 24.14 10.79
CA ILE A 15 20.54 22.88 11.57
C ILE A 15 20.72 21.69 10.64
N ASN A 16 19.95 21.62 9.54
CA ASN A 16 20.04 20.53 8.59
C ASN A 16 21.39 20.50 7.87
N ILE A 17 21.90 21.64 7.44
CA ILE A 17 23.24 21.76 6.80
C ILE A 17 24.34 21.32 7.76
N MET A 18 24.30 21.79 9.01
CA MET A 18 25.30 21.42 10.02
C MET A 18 25.25 19.93 10.35
N ASN A 19 24.06 19.35 10.50
CA ASN A 19 23.90 17.91 10.71
C ASN A 19 24.37 17.06 9.52
N TYR A 20 24.31 17.59 8.31
CA TYR A 20 24.86 16.95 7.12
C TYR A 20 26.39 16.97 7.10
N ILE A 21 26.99 18.09 7.51
CA ILE A 21 28.47 18.27 7.54
C ILE A 21 29.08 17.52 8.72
N ASP A 22 28.51 17.67 9.92
CA ASP A 22 28.96 17.02 11.16
C ASP A 22 27.79 16.83 12.13
N SER A 23 27.30 15.60 12.24
CA SER A 23 26.16 15.25 13.09
C SER A 23 26.43 15.38 14.60
N GLN A 24 27.70 15.63 15.01
CA GLN A 24 28.07 15.78 16.43
C GLN A 24 28.31 17.25 16.83
N SER A 25 28.32 18.16 15.88
CA SER A 25 28.67 19.59 16.12
C SER A 25 27.53 20.42 16.74
N LEU A 26 26.29 19.91 16.70
CA LEU A 26 25.14 20.64 17.23
C LEU A 26 24.66 20.06 18.58
N THR A 27 24.44 20.98 19.52
CA THR A 27 23.89 20.65 20.86
C THR A 27 22.35 20.63 20.88
N ASN A 28 21.70 20.92 19.73
CA ASN A 28 20.25 20.96 19.65
C ASN A 28 19.67 19.53 19.65
N VAL A 29 18.89 19.23 20.69
CA VAL A 29 18.23 17.93 20.88
C VAL A 29 17.01 17.78 19.99
N VAL A 30 16.46 18.88 19.47
CA VAL A 30 15.24 18.92 18.64
C VAL A 30 15.61 19.41 17.25
N SER A 31 15.30 18.60 16.24
CA SER A 31 15.34 19.05 14.84
C SER A 31 14.41 20.24 14.67
N GLY A 32 14.89 21.29 14.01
CA GLY A 32 14.09 22.51 13.78
C GLY A 32 12.70 22.21 13.17
N HIS A 33 11.77 23.11 13.42
CA HIS A 33 10.37 22.97 13.00
C HIS A 33 10.23 22.79 11.48
N HIS A 34 9.73 21.61 11.06
CA HIS A 34 9.17 21.32 9.74
C HIS A 34 10.00 21.63 8.49
N THR A 35 11.23 21.20 8.43
CA THR A 35 12.01 21.31 7.18
C THR A 35 12.25 19.93 6.58
N ALA A 36 12.15 19.89 5.24
CA ALA A 36 12.69 18.79 4.49
C ALA A 36 14.19 18.64 4.80
N PRO A 37 14.72 17.42 5.00
CA PRO A 37 16.15 17.25 5.23
C PRO A 37 16.95 17.83 4.07
N VAL A 38 18.12 18.39 4.37
CA VAL A 38 19.08 18.75 3.32
C VAL A 38 19.57 17.46 2.69
N ILE A 39 19.36 17.31 1.39
CA ILE A 39 19.77 16.16 0.59
C ILE A 39 20.68 16.64 -0.54
N THR A 40 21.52 15.74 -1.07
CA THR A 40 22.34 16.07 -2.24
C THR A 40 21.45 16.27 -3.47
N ALA A 41 21.96 16.97 -4.49
CA ALA A 41 21.26 17.09 -5.77
C ALA A 41 20.97 15.72 -6.39
N GLU A 42 21.92 14.77 -6.26
CA GLU A 42 21.77 13.40 -6.74
C GLU A 42 20.64 12.65 -6.01
N ASP A 43 20.53 12.79 -4.70
CA ASP A 43 19.48 12.17 -3.92
C ASP A 43 18.13 12.84 -4.18
N PHE A 44 18.12 14.15 -4.40
CA PHE A 44 16.94 14.88 -4.84
C PHE A 44 16.43 14.32 -6.19
N GLU A 45 17.32 14.15 -7.16
CA GLU A 45 16.95 13.54 -8.46
C GLU A 45 16.45 12.11 -8.31
N LYS A 46 17.06 11.29 -7.45
CA LYS A 46 16.58 9.93 -7.16
C LYS A 46 15.17 9.91 -6.54
N ILE A 47 14.88 10.84 -5.62
CA ILE A 47 13.57 10.87 -4.93
C ILE A 47 12.48 11.43 -5.85
N TYR A 48 12.75 12.58 -6.47
CA TYR A 48 11.73 13.33 -7.23
C TYR A 48 11.69 12.97 -8.71
N GLY A 49 12.76 12.40 -9.27
CA GLY A 49 12.81 11.83 -10.61
C GLY A 49 12.40 10.36 -10.68
N ALA A 50 12.14 9.70 -9.54
CA ALA A 50 11.72 8.32 -9.52
C ALA A 50 10.33 8.14 -10.16
N GLU A 51 10.19 7.11 -10.97
CA GLU A 51 8.91 6.72 -11.56
C GLU A 51 7.89 6.44 -10.45
N ILE A 52 6.72 7.08 -10.57
CA ILE A 52 5.64 6.95 -9.59
C ILE A 52 4.87 5.66 -9.89
N LEU A 53 4.77 4.80 -8.88
CA LEU A 53 3.95 3.59 -8.96
C LEU A 53 2.46 3.94 -8.87
N SER A 54 1.71 3.42 -9.79
CA SER A 54 0.25 3.37 -9.73
C SER A 54 -0.23 2.10 -9.01
N LYS A 55 -1.52 2.02 -8.72
CA LYS A 55 -2.10 0.80 -8.14
C LYS A 55 -2.01 -0.39 -9.10
N GLU A 56 -2.02 -0.12 -10.40
CA GLU A 56 -1.88 -1.10 -11.47
C GLU A 56 -0.52 -1.78 -11.47
N ASP A 57 0.51 -1.10 -10.98
CA ASP A 57 1.88 -1.65 -10.91
C ASP A 57 2.07 -2.61 -9.73
N ILE A 58 1.12 -2.62 -8.78
CA ILE A 58 1.21 -3.45 -7.59
C ILE A 58 0.63 -4.83 -7.88
N PHE A 59 1.48 -5.75 -8.28
CA PHE A 59 1.11 -7.14 -8.55
C PHE A 59 1.10 -8.02 -7.30
N TYR A 60 2.06 -7.82 -6.40
CA TYR A 60 2.26 -8.59 -5.17
C TYR A 60 1.71 -7.89 -3.93
N ASN A 61 1.44 -8.64 -2.86
CA ASN A 61 1.10 -8.08 -1.56
C ASN A 61 2.36 -7.47 -0.93
N LEU A 62 2.28 -6.20 -0.58
CA LEU A 62 3.40 -5.44 -0.05
C LEU A 62 3.17 -5.05 1.41
N LEU A 63 4.16 -5.33 2.24
CA LEU A 63 4.33 -4.75 3.56
C LEU A 63 5.28 -3.57 3.44
N ILE A 64 4.81 -2.36 3.69
CA ILE A 64 5.60 -1.13 3.59
C ILE A 64 6.08 -0.75 4.99
N VAL A 65 7.38 -0.53 5.14
CA VAL A 65 7.99 0.06 6.33
C VAL A 65 8.67 1.38 5.96
N LYS A 66 8.25 2.47 6.60
CA LYS A 66 8.83 3.79 6.41
C LYS A 66 10.00 3.98 7.36
N ILE A 67 11.20 4.07 6.82
CA ILE A 67 12.46 4.16 7.58
C ILE A 67 13.07 5.57 7.57
N ASN A 68 12.27 6.60 7.30
CA ASN A 68 12.71 7.99 7.13
C ASN A 68 13.63 8.50 8.26
N SER A 69 13.35 8.12 9.52
CA SER A 69 14.16 8.54 10.68
C SER A 69 15.44 7.73 10.88
N LEU A 70 15.55 6.58 10.22
CA LEU A 70 16.68 5.66 10.37
C LEU A 70 17.62 5.68 9.16
N TYR A 71 17.06 6.00 7.98
CA TYR A 71 17.78 5.99 6.71
C TYR A 71 18.79 7.13 6.63
N LYS A 72 19.99 6.80 6.14
CA LYS A 72 21.03 7.75 5.72
C LYS A 72 21.46 7.41 4.29
N TYR A 73 21.80 8.40 3.51
CA TYR A 73 22.10 8.23 2.09
C TYR A 73 23.36 7.41 1.79
N ASP A 74 24.26 7.31 2.76
CA ASP A 74 25.51 6.53 2.69
C ASP A 74 25.37 5.09 3.19
N MET A 75 24.15 4.66 3.53
CA MET A 75 23.90 3.30 4.00
C MET A 75 24.11 2.26 2.91
N SER A 76 24.81 1.18 3.25
CA SER A 76 24.86 -0.02 2.43
C SER A 76 23.51 -0.76 2.43
N ASP A 77 23.27 -1.61 1.44
CA ASP A 77 22.05 -2.42 1.33
C ASP A 77 21.78 -3.25 2.61
N SER A 78 22.85 -3.74 3.25
CA SER A 78 22.75 -4.48 4.51
C SER A 78 22.28 -3.58 5.67
N GLN A 79 22.70 -2.33 5.72
CA GLN A 79 22.25 -1.38 6.74
C GLN A 79 20.80 -0.95 6.50
N VAL A 80 20.39 -0.74 5.25
CA VAL A 80 18.99 -0.49 4.88
C VAL A 80 18.11 -1.65 5.28
N MET A 81 18.55 -2.90 5.04
CA MET A 81 17.85 -4.10 5.47
C MET A 81 17.68 -4.15 7.00
N GLU A 82 18.74 -3.80 7.76
CA GLU A 82 18.65 -3.75 9.23
C GLU A 82 17.61 -2.73 9.70
N CYS A 83 17.54 -1.54 9.08
CA CYS A 83 16.51 -0.55 9.37
C CYS A 83 15.10 -1.07 9.07
N ALA A 84 14.92 -1.83 7.99
CA ALA A 84 13.63 -2.38 7.59
C ALA A 84 13.13 -3.50 8.52
N ARG A 85 14.04 -4.31 9.06
CA ARG A 85 13.75 -5.53 9.83
C ARG A 85 13.24 -5.26 11.24
N GLY A 86 13.53 -4.11 11.82
CA GLY A 86 13.54 -3.97 13.27
C GLY A 86 12.37 -3.32 13.93
N HIS A 87 11.89 -3.97 14.97
CA HIS A 87 11.10 -3.52 16.11
C HIS A 87 9.80 -2.75 15.79
N TRP A 88 9.02 -3.28 14.87
CA TRP A 88 7.74 -2.71 14.48
C TRP A 88 6.59 -3.23 15.34
N ILE A 89 5.58 -2.39 15.58
CA ILE A 89 4.27 -2.84 16.07
C ILE A 89 3.48 -3.31 14.86
N ILE A 90 3.32 -4.61 14.70
CA ILE A 90 2.80 -5.22 13.49
C ILE A 90 1.94 -6.45 13.79
N ASP A 91 0.92 -6.69 13.00
CA ASP A 91 0.20 -7.95 12.94
C ASP A 91 1.02 -8.95 12.11
N THR A 92 1.60 -9.94 12.79
CA THR A 92 2.49 -10.93 12.17
C THR A 92 1.77 -11.79 11.15
N LYS A 93 0.51 -12.18 11.40
CA LYS A 93 -0.28 -12.98 10.46
C LYS A 93 -0.50 -12.24 9.15
N ARG A 94 -0.82 -10.94 9.24
CA ARG A 94 -0.98 -10.11 8.05
C ARG A 94 0.35 -9.87 7.33
N ALA A 95 1.42 -9.67 8.08
CA ALA A 95 2.75 -9.44 7.54
C ALA A 95 3.32 -10.67 6.81
N GLU A 96 3.08 -11.87 7.35
CA GLU A 96 3.50 -13.15 6.73
C GLU A 96 2.73 -13.47 5.44
N ASN A 97 1.56 -12.88 5.24
CA ASN A 97 0.80 -13.00 3.99
C ASN A 97 1.24 -12.01 2.91
N CYS A 98 2.23 -11.15 3.17
CA CYS A 98 2.82 -10.29 2.16
C CYS A 98 3.95 -11.03 1.43
N ASP A 99 4.04 -10.78 0.12
CA ASP A 99 5.09 -11.35 -0.71
C ASP A 99 6.43 -10.63 -0.49
N TYR A 100 6.37 -9.29 -0.30
CA TYR A 100 7.55 -8.46 -0.09
C TYR A 100 7.42 -7.51 1.09
N LEU A 101 8.54 -7.30 1.78
CA LEU A 101 8.80 -6.20 2.69
C LEU A 101 9.51 -5.09 1.90
N ILE A 102 8.92 -3.90 1.89
CA ILE A 102 9.39 -2.73 1.14
C ILE A 102 9.88 -1.67 2.13
N ALA A 103 11.17 -1.33 2.07
CA ALA A 103 11.73 -0.20 2.81
C ALA A 103 11.56 1.08 2.02
N VAL A 104 10.95 2.11 2.64
CA VAL A 104 10.65 3.38 1.98
C VAL A 104 11.27 4.54 2.75
N ASN A 105 11.96 5.40 2.02
CA ASN A 105 12.46 6.69 2.49
C ASN A 105 11.81 7.83 1.70
N HIS A 106 11.02 8.68 2.37
CA HIS A 106 10.32 9.83 1.75
C HIS A 106 9.58 9.51 0.43
N GLY A 107 8.97 8.33 0.35
CA GLY A 107 8.26 7.84 -0.84
C GLY A 107 9.12 6.98 -1.76
N LEU A 108 10.43 7.13 -1.78
CA LEU A 108 11.33 6.30 -2.58
C LEU A 108 11.50 4.91 -1.98
N ILE A 109 11.37 3.87 -2.78
CA ILE A 109 11.65 2.49 -2.39
C ILE A 109 13.16 2.28 -2.44
N VAL A 110 13.76 2.09 -1.25
CA VAL A 110 15.21 1.91 -1.07
C VAL A 110 15.62 0.48 -0.76
N GLY A 111 14.65 -0.42 -0.55
CA GLY A 111 14.93 -1.84 -0.32
C GLY A 111 13.69 -2.72 -0.54
N VAL A 112 13.92 -3.91 -1.07
CA VAL A 112 12.89 -4.93 -1.33
C VAL A 112 13.37 -6.27 -0.82
N TYR A 113 12.60 -6.90 0.07
CA TYR A 113 12.98 -8.13 0.76
C TYR A 113 11.87 -9.17 0.70
N GLU A 114 12.25 -10.44 0.69
CA GLU A 114 11.36 -11.60 0.65
C GLU A 114 11.66 -12.60 1.77
N ASN A 115 10.88 -13.68 1.85
CA ASN A 115 11.05 -14.76 2.82
C ASN A 115 11.03 -14.29 4.29
N MET A 116 10.08 -13.41 4.62
CA MET A 116 9.94 -12.83 5.95
C MET A 116 9.47 -13.86 6.98
N LYS A 117 10.17 -13.90 8.13
CA LYS A 117 9.71 -14.60 9.34
C LYS A 117 9.74 -13.64 10.51
N TRP A 118 8.65 -13.56 11.26
CA TRP A 118 8.45 -12.57 12.32
C TRP A 118 8.63 -13.17 13.71
N TYR A 119 9.33 -12.46 14.57
CA TYR A 119 9.66 -12.87 15.94
C TYR A 119 9.32 -11.75 16.91
N SER A 120 8.99 -12.10 18.15
CA SER A 120 8.82 -11.12 19.23
C SER A 120 10.17 -10.48 19.58
N SER A 121 10.18 -9.17 19.80
CA SER A 121 11.36 -8.47 20.34
C SER A 121 11.74 -9.05 21.71
N GLY A 122 13.03 -9.26 21.92
CA GLY A 122 13.55 -9.91 23.14
C GLY A 122 13.82 -11.41 23.00
N VAL A 123 13.42 -12.04 21.88
CA VAL A 123 13.84 -13.40 21.55
C VAL A 123 15.21 -13.32 20.86
N GLU A 124 16.24 -13.90 21.46
CA GLU A 124 17.55 -13.99 20.86
C GLU A 124 17.49 -14.92 19.64
N THR A 125 17.96 -14.42 18.49
CA THR A 125 18.22 -15.26 17.32
C THR A 125 19.68 -15.13 16.93
N PRO A 126 20.26 -16.16 16.25
CA PRO A 126 21.65 -16.11 15.77
C PRO A 126 21.97 -14.89 14.91
N PHE A 127 20.95 -14.28 14.33
CA PHE A 127 21.07 -13.16 13.38
C PHE A 127 21.00 -11.78 14.02
N TYR A 128 20.55 -11.65 15.29
CA TYR A 128 20.30 -10.37 15.98
C TYR A 128 20.68 -10.34 17.45
N PRO A 129 21.98 -10.50 17.79
CA PRO A 129 22.37 -10.41 19.21
C PRO A 129 22.34 -8.97 19.76
N ARG A 130 22.39 -7.95 18.89
CA ARG A 130 22.54 -6.55 19.32
C ARG A 130 21.23 -5.80 19.51
N LEU A 131 20.25 -5.99 18.62
CA LEU A 131 18.98 -5.27 18.61
C LEU A 131 17.98 -5.79 19.66
N CYS A 132 18.16 -7.03 20.13
CA CYS A 132 17.30 -7.61 21.15
C CYS A 132 17.53 -7.01 22.55
N LYS A 133 18.70 -6.46 22.84
CA LYS A 133 19.05 -5.96 24.17
C LYS A 133 18.50 -4.57 24.50
N GLU A 134 18.30 -3.70 23.53
CA GLU A 134 17.99 -2.30 23.77
C GLU A 134 16.51 -1.98 23.98
N ASN A 135 15.58 -2.90 23.65
CA ASN A 135 14.14 -2.63 23.70
C ASN A 135 13.29 -3.70 24.38
N LEU A 136 13.83 -4.41 25.35
CA LEU A 136 13.14 -5.45 26.13
C LEU A 136 11.88 -4.98 26.88
N SER A 137 11.70 -3.68 27.09
CA SER A 137 10.57 -3.14 27.85
C SER A 137 9.27 -2.96 27.05
N ARG A 138 9.28 -3.22 25.73
CA ARG A 138 8.10 -3.06 24.87
C ARG A 138 7.69 -4.38 24.24
N SER A 139 6.90 -5.16 24.97
CA SER A 139 6.46 -6.52 24.65
C SER A 139 5.73 -6.72 23.31
N ASN A 140 5.22 -5.64 22.69
CA ASN A 140 4.41 -5.74 21.46
C ASN A 140 5.20 -5.52 20.16
N ARG A 141 6.50 -5.25 20.23
CA ARG A 141 7.33 -5.05 19.04
C ARG A 141 7.78 -6.37 18.45
N LYS A 142 7.87 -6.40 17.14
CA LYS A 142 8.30 -7.55 16.33
C LYS A 142 9.47 -7.15 15.45
N TYR A 143 10.34 -8.11 15.17
CA TYR A 143 11.37 -7.98 14.13
C TYR A 143 11.27 -9.17 13.17
N CYS A 144 11.85 -9.04 11.98
CA CYS A 144 11.83 -10.13 11.01
C CYS A 144 13.23 -10.55 10.58
N THR A 145 13.34 -11.80 10.16
CA THR A 145 14.39 -12.25 9.25
C THR A 145 13.84 -12.16 7.83
N CYS A 146 14.64 -11.70 6.89
CA CYS A 146 14.29 -11.60 5.48
C CYS A 146 15.55 -11.69 4.61
N GLN A 147 15.38 -11.83 3.31
CA GLN A 147 16.44 -11.87 2.33
C GLN A 147 16.24 -10.77 1.31
N ALA A 148 17.31 -10.16 0.83
CA ALA A 148 17.24 -9.25 -0.30
C ALA A 148 16.82 -10.03 -1.55
N VAL A 149 16.00 -9.43 -2.39
CA VAL A 149 15.56 -10.03 -3.65
C VAL A 149 16.73 -10.03 -4.64
N ASN A 150 17.18 -11.22 -5.06
CA ASN A 150 18.35 -11.41 -5.92
C ASN A 150 18.12 -11.09 -7.41
N LYS A 151 16.90 -10.70 -7.80
CA LYS A 151 16.53 -10.38 -9.18
C LYS A 151 16.24 -8.90 -9.33
N PRO A 152 16.39 -8.31 -10.53
CA PRO A 152 15.89 -6.96 -10.77
C PRO A 152 14.44 -6.88 -10.30
N ASN A 153 14.19 -6.15 -9.23
CA ASN A 153 12.85 -6.02 -8.68
C ASN A 153 12.17 -4.81 -9.31
N ILE A 154 10.94 -5.00 -9.78
CA ILE A 154 10.16 -3.95 -10.45
C ILE A 154 9.84 -2.75 -9.56
N TYR A 155 10.01 -2.88 -8.23
CA TYR A 155 9.66 -1.83 -7.25
C TYR A 155 10.87 -0.97 -6.82
N ILE A 156 12.10 -1.51 -6.86
CA ILE A 156 13.27 -0.77 -6.37
C ILE A 156 13.47 0.54 -7.14
N ASN A 157 13.85 1.61 -6.47
CA ASN A 157 14.04 2.96 -7.01
C ASN A 157 12.76 3.59 -7.61
N LYS A 158 11.58 3.08 -7.29
CA LYS A 158 10.29 3.68 -7.65
C LYS A 158 9.72 4.49 -6.49
N ASN A 159 8.83 5.43 -6.79
CA ASN A 159 8.13 6.23 -5.80
C ASN A 159 6.73 5.67 -5.52
N ILE A 160 6.43 5.45 -4.23
CA ILE A 160 5.16 4.86 -3.77
C ILE A 160 4.32 5.85 -2.93
N ALA A 161 4.72 7.12 -2.87
CA ALA A 161 4.09 8.12 -2.00
C ALA A 161 2.58 8.27 -2.23
N ASP A 162 2.12 8.17 -3.48
CA ASP A 162 0.70 8.33 -3.84
C ASP A 162 -0.17 7.14 -3.37
N LEU A 163 0.44 5.99 -3.08
CA LEU A 163 -0.28 4.78 -2.66
C LEU A 163 -0.33 4.61 -1.13
N VAL A 164 0.51 5.31 -0.39
CA VAL A 164 0.60 5.20 1.07
C VAL A 164 0.57 6.57 1.75
N ASN A 165 -0.09 6.65 2.90
CA ASN A 165 -0.03 7.86 3.72
C ASN A 165 1.36 7.97 4.36
N MET A 166 2.17 8.95 3.90
CA MET A 166 3.56 9.11 4.35
C MET A 166 3.69 9.80 5.71
N THR A 167 2.64 10.45 6.23
CA THR A 167 2.71 11.27 7.45
C THR A 167 2.35 10.53 8.74
N GLN A 168 1.61 9.43 8.63
CA GLN A 168 1.12 8.66 9.78
C GLN A 168 1.92 7.37 9.99
N ASN A 169 1.31 6.35 10.49
CA ASN A 169 1.88 5.07 10.86
C ASN A 169 3.08 4.63 9.97
N PRO A 170 4.22 4.23 10.55
CA PRO A 170 5.37 3.74 9.78
C PRO A 170 5.09 2.45 9.00
N ILE A 171 4.03 1.71 9.35
CA ILE A 171 3.64 0.46 8.68
C ILE A 171 2.41 0.69 7.81
N SER A 172 2.46 0.19 6.59
CA SER A 172 1.33 0.15 5.67
C SER A 172 1.29 -1.18 4.91
N TYR A 173 0.10 -1.54 4.40
CA TYR A 173 -0.08 -2.76 3.61
C TYR A 173 -0.77 -2.41 2.31
N ILE A 174 -0.28 -2.96 1.21
CA ILE A 174 -0.93 -2.85 -0.10
C ILE A 174 -1.20 -4.26 -0.62
N ASN A 175 -2.45 -4.54 -0.95
CA ASN A 175 -2.82 -5.82 -1.58
C ASN A 175 -2.55 -5.75 -3.08
N GLY A 176 -1.85 -6.76 -3.57
CA GLY A 176 -1.53 -6.90 -4.99
C GLY A 176 -2.68 -7.51 -5.80
N ARG A 177 -2.65 -7.28 -7.09
CA ARG A 177 -3.67 -7.78 -8.04
C ARG A 177 -3.82 -9.30 -8.00
N LYS A 178 -2.71 -10.04 -7.92
CA LYS A 178 -2.69 -11.50 -7.82
C LYS A 178 -3.50 -12.04 -6.63
N ASN A 179 -3.42 -11.38 -5.47
CA ASN A 179 -4.20 -11.78 -4.31
C ASN A 179 -5.68 -11.48 -4.47
N THR A 180 -6.01 -10.40 -5.16
CA THR A 180 -7.40 -10.01 -5.43
C THR A 180 -8.14 -11.10 -6.20
N ALA A 181 -7.55 -11.63 -7.27
CA ALA A 181 -8.14 -12.73 -8.03
C ALA A 181 -8.38 -13.96 -7.15
N LYS A 182 -7.41 -14.30 -6.27
CA LYS A 182 -7.54 -15.43 -5.33
C LYS A 182 -8.70 -15.24 -4.34
N VAL A 183 -8.88 -14.04 -3.80
CA VAL A 183 -9.96 -13.74 -2.85
C VAL A 183 -11.32 -13.69 -3.54
N LEU A 184 -11.39 -13.17 -4.76
CA LEU A 184 -12.66 -13.06 -5.51
C LEU A 184 -13.14 -14.38 -6.10
N LYS A 185 -12.26 -15.36 -6.32
CA LYS A 185 -12.62 -16.65 -6.97
C LYS A 185 -13.76 -17.40 -6.27
N PRO A 186 -13.79 -17.60 -4.93
CA PRO A 186 -14.90 -18.27 -4.25
C PRO A 186 -16.24 -17.55 -4.43
N TYR A 187 -16.23 -16.20 -4.42
CA TYR A 187 -17.44 -15.42 -4.64
C TYR A 187 -17.92 -15.52 -6.08
N TYR A 188 -17.00 -15.47 -7.04
CA TYR A 188 -17.33 -15.68 -8.45
C TYR A 188 -18.00 -17.03 -8.69
N GLU A 189 -17.50 -18.10 -8.06
CA GLU A 189 -18.12 -19.43 -8.12
C GLU A 189 -19.53 -19.44 -7.50
N LYS A 190 -19.74 -18.75 -6.37
CA LYS A 190 -21.07 -18.61 -5.75
C LYS A 190 -22.04 -17.85 -6.66
N PHE A 191 -21.60 -16.77 -7.32
CA PHE A 191 -22.41 -16.05 -8.28
C PHE A 191 -22.85 -16.94 -9.44
N ILE A 192 -21.93 -17.67 -10.07
CA ILE A 192 -22.24 -18.51 -11.24
C ILE A 192 -23.15 -19.68 -10.85
N ASN A 193 -22.93 -20.30 -9.70
CA ASN A 193 -23.67 -21.48 -9.25
C ASN A 193 -25.00 -21.11 -8.57
N ASN A 194 -25.39 -19.84 -8.57
CA ASN A 194 -26.59 -19.35 -7.88
C ASN A 194 -26.64 -19.74 -6.39
N SER A 195 -25.50 -19.73 -5.74
CA SER A 195 -25.34 -20.07 -4.32
C SER A 195 -24.92 -18.87 -3.44
N MET A 196 -25.00 -17.68 -3.96
CA MET A 196 -24.75 -16.43 -3.22
C MET A 196 -26.00 -16.12 -2.40
N ASP A 197 -25.90 -16.23 -1.08
CA ASP A 197 -26.96 -15.78 -0.18
C ASP A 197 -26.78 -14.31 0.25
N ILE A 198 -27.82 -13.74 0.86
CA ILE A 198 -27.83 -12.33 1.29
C ILE A 198 -26.71 -12.04 2.30
N HIS A 199 -26.52 -12.93 3.29
CA HIS A 199 -25.50 -12.74 4.31
C HIS A 199 -24.08 -12.77 3.71
N ASP A 200 -23.81 -13.73 2.82
CA ASP A 200 -22.53 -13.78 2.10
C ASP A 200 -22.31 -12.53 1.24
N PHE A 201 -23.35 -12.05 0.57
CA PHE A 201 -23.25 -10.87 -0.29
C PHE A 201 -23.05 -9.57 0.52
N GLU A 202 -23.84 -9.36 1.55
CA GLU A 202 -23.78 -8.10 2.32
C GLU A 202 -22.56 -8.06 3.25
N MET A 203 -22.28 -9.14 3.97
CA MET A 203 -21.28 -9.14 5.02
C MET A 203 -19.92 -9.66 4.54
N ASN A 204 -19.85 -10.87 4.02
CA ASN A 204 -18.56 -11.50 3.72
C ASN A 204 -17.92 -10.89 2.49
N PHE A 205 -18.63 -10.82 1.38
CA PHE A 205 -18.12 -10.26 0.13
C PHE A 205 -17.79 -8.79 0.30
N GLY A 206 -18.68 -7.99 0.87
CA GLY A 206 -18.44 -6.57 1.10
C GLY A 206 -17.27 -6.29 2.02
N ASN A 207 -17.15 -7.02 3.14
CA ASN A 207 -16.03 -6.88 4.06
C ASN A 207 -14.70 -7.24 3.37
N ASP A 208 -14.68 -8.22 2.50
CA ASP A 208 -13.47 -8.61 1.79
C ASP A 208 -13.09 -7.60 0.70
N LEU A 209 -14.07 -6.98 0.00
CA LEU A 209 -13.80 -5.85 -0.91
C LEU A 209 -13.13 -4.69 -0.16
N VAL A 210 -13.62 -4.35 1.03
CA VAL A 210 -13.04 -3.28 1.87
C VAL A 210 -11.63 -3.66 2.35
N LYS A 211 -11.43 -4.91 2.82
CA LYS A 211 -10.10 -5.40 3.25
C LYS A 211 -9.09 -5.42 2.11
N MET A 212 -9.53 -5.68 0.88
CA MET A 212 -8.69 -5.57 -0.32
C MET A 212 -8.34 -4.10 -0.66
N GLY A 213 -8.89 -3.14 0.05
CA GLY A 213 -8.62 -1.72 -0.16
C GLY A 213 -9.28 -1.15 -1.41
N PHE A 214 -10.39 -1.74 -1.87
CA PHE A 214 -11.15 -1.20 -2.99
C PHE A 214 -11.76 0.14 -2.58
N LYS A 215 -11.45 1.18 -3.35
CA LYS A 215 -11.93 2.53 -3.07
C LYS A 215 -13.29 2.73 -3.72
N LEU A 216 -14.21 3.30 -2.94
CA LEU A 216 -15.47 3.79 -3.46
C LEU A 216 -15.20 4.98 -4.39
N GLY A 217 -15.68 4.89 -5.62
CA GLY A 217 -15.86 6.06 -6.44
C GLY A 217 -17.02 6.91 -5.93
N SER A 218 -17.01 8.18 -6.28
CA SER A 218 -18.18 9.04 -6.08
C SER A 218 -19.31 8.59 -7.00
N PHE A 219 -20.56 8.61 -6.53
CA PHE A 219 -21.73 8.34 -7.38
C PHE A 219 -21.88 9.33 -8.54
N ASN A 220 -21.33 10.52 -8.37
CA ASN A 220 -21.29 11.56 -9.40
C ASN A 220 -20.00 11.51 -10.23
N ASP A 221 -19.16 10.49 -10.06
CA ASP A 221 -17.92 10.37 -10.79
C ASP A 221 -18.20 9.86 -12.21
N SER A 222 -17.78 10.61 -13.21
CA SER A 222 -17.91 10.27 -14.64
C SER A 222 -17.33 8.91 -15.00
N LYS A 223 -16.53 8.29 -14.13
CA LYS A 223 -16.02 6.92 -14.29
C LYS A 223 -17.13 5.86 -14.37
N TYR A 224 -18.30 6.13 -13.84
CA TYR A 224 -19.45 5.21 -13.88
C TYR A 224 -20.37 5.44 -15.06
N GLU A 225 -20.13 6.47 -15.85
CA GLU A 225 -20.82 6.77 -17.08
C GLU A 225 -19.94 6.43 -18.27
N TYR A 226 -20.45 5.57 -19.13
CA TYR A 226 -19.81 5.25 -20.40
C TYR A 226 -20.79 5.57 -21.53
N ASN A 227 -20.43 6.49 -22.42
CA ASN A 227 -21.31 6.97 -23.51
C ASN A 227 -22.68 7.44 -23.01
N ASN A 228 -22.71 8.21 -21.93
CA ASN A 228 -23.92 8.72 -21.27
C ASN A 228 -24.86 7.62 -20.72
N LYS A 229 -24.35 6.39 -20.50
CA LYS A 229 -25.09 5.30 -19.85
C LYS A 229 -24.44 4.98 -18.51
N ASN A 230 -25.26 4.95 -17.45
CA ASN A 230 -24.81 4.50 -16.15
C ASN A 230 -24.47 3.01 -16.21
N ILE A 231 -23.19 2.66 -16.18
CA ILE A 231 -22.69 1.29 -16.30
C ILE A 231 -23.24 0.37 -15.20
N LEU A 232 -23.51 0.89 -13.99
CA LEU A 232 -24.03 0.11 -12.87
C LEU A 232 -25.42 -0.47 -13.12
N ASN A 233 -26.19 0.12 -14.04
CA ASN A 233 -27.56 -0.30 -14.36
C ASN A 233 -27.64 -1.21 -15.59
N ILE A 234 -26.52 -1.52 -16.23
CA ILE A 234 -26.51 -2.41 -17.40
C ILE A 234 -26.62 -3.87 -16.91
N THR A 235 -27.57 -4.59 -17.49
CA THR A 235 -27.85 -6.01 -17.20
C THR A 235 -27.41 -6.95 -18.33
N ASP A 236 -27.03 -6.44 -19.48
CA ASP A 236 -26.54 -7.24 -20.59
C ASP A 236 -25.04 -7.54 -20.43
N TYR A 237 -24.73 -8.82 -20.20
CA TYR A 237 -23.34 -9.28 -20.00
C TYR A 237 -22.43 -8.99 -21.21
N LYS A 238 -22.92 -9.17 -22.45
CA LYS A 238 -22.10 -8.94 -23.66
C LYS A 238 -21.76 -7.46 -23.82
N GLN A 239 -22.74 -6.61 -23.56
CA GLN A 239 -22.55 -5.15 -23.58
C GLN A 239 -21.54 -4.74 -22.50
N LEU A 240 -21.69 -5.23 -21.27
CA LEU A 240 -20.75 -4.97 -20.15
C LEU A 240 -19.34 -5.41 -20.51
N LYS A 241 -19.17 -6.65 -20.99
CA LYS A 241 -17.85 -7.17 -21.37
C LYS A 241 -17.16 -6.32 -22.43
N LYS A 242 -17.92 -5.83 -23.44
CA LYS A 242 -17.41 -4.91 -24.46
C LYS A 242 -16.97 -3.58 -23.86
N MET A 243 -17.75 -3.02 -22.95
CA MET A 243 -17.45 -1.73 -22.29
C MET A 243 -16.23 -1.85 -21.39
N LEU A 244 -16.09 -2.95 -20.64
CA LEU A 244 -15.01 -3.18 -19.70
C LEU A 244 -13.68 -3.53 -20.36
N LYS A 245 -13.65 -3.84 -21.66
CA LYS A 245 -12.44 -4.29 -22.36
C LYS A 245 -11.23 -3.35 -22.22
N HIS A 246 -11.48 -2.06 -22.11
CA HIS A 246 -10.43 -1.04 -22.00
C HIS A 246 -10.35 -0.39 -20.61
N THR A 247 -11.06 -0.92 -19.63
CA THR A 247 -10.94 -0.45 -18.25
C THR A 247 -9.66 -0.96 -17.63
N ASP A 248 -9.03 -0.12 -16.82
CA ASP A 248 -7.90 -0.47 -15.96
C ASP A 248 -8.37 -1.19 -14.68
N TYR A 249 -7.40 -1.70 -13.93
CA TYR A 249 -7.66 -2.41 -12.68
C TYR A 249 -8.34 -1.53 -11.63
N SER A 250 -7.94 -0.26 -11.51
CA SER A 250 -8.53 0.69 -10.55
C SER A 250 -10.00 0.94 -10.86
N THR A 251 -10.33 1.14 -12.13
CA THR A 251 -11.72 1.32 -12.59
C THR A 251 -12.55 0.06 -12.35
N ALA A 252 -12.04 -1.11 -12.70
CA ALA A 252 -12.77 -2.37 -12.51
C ALA A 252 -13.08 -2.65 -11.03
N THR A 253 -12.08 -2.47 -10.13
CA THR A 253 -12.28 -2.65 -8.69
C THR A 253 -13.21 -1.59 -8.08
N SER A 254 -13.15 -0.36 -8.57
CA SER A 254 -14.07 0.71 -8.15
C SER A 254 -15.51 0.44 -8.59
N LEU A 255 -15.72 -0.11 -9.78
CA LEU A 255 -17.04 -0.52 -10.27
C LEU A 255 -17.60 -1.65 -9.41
N LEU A 256 -16.79 -2.65 -9.04
CA LEU A 256 -17.22 -3.78 -8.25
C LEU A 256 -17.78 -3.34 -6.87
N ILE A 257 -16.99 -2.55 -6.13
CA ILE A 257 -17.41 -2.08 -4.81
C ILE A 257 -18.58 -1.09 -4.89
N SER A 258 -18.65 -0.28 -5.94
CA SER A 258 -19.74 0.68 -6.12
C SER A 258 -21.06 -0.01 -6.42
N LYS A 259 -21.06 -1.05 -7.24
CA LYS A 259 -22.28 -1.84 -7.51
C LYS A 259 -22.74 -2.58 -6.26
N TRP A 260 -21.82 -3.21 -5.51
CA TRP A 260 -22.14 -3.84 -4.23
C TRP A 260 -22.80 -2.84 -3.27
N ARG A 261 -22.21 -1.65 -3.11
CA ARG A 261 -22.73 -0.63 -2.23
C ARG A 261 -24.04 -0.03 -2.73
N TYR A 262 -24.21 0.12 -4.03
CA TYR A 262 -25.48 0.55 -4.61
C TYR A 262 -26.63 -0.38 -4.23
N ILE A 263 -26.43 -1.68 -4.29
CA ILE A 263 -27.43 -2.69 -3.90
C ILE A 263 -27.68 -2.63 -2.39
N THR A 264 -26.63 -2.66 -1.56
CA THR A 264 -26.75 -2.82 -0.11
C THR A 264 -27.21 -1.55 0.64
N HIS A 265 -26.92 -0.36 0.11
CA HIS A 265 -27.17 0.91 0.84
C HIS A 265 -28.21 1.83 0.19
N TRP A 266 -28.34 1.82 -1.14
CA TRP A 266 -29.11 2.86 -1.84
C TRP A 266 -30.38 2.34 -2.50
N SER A 267 -30.43 1.08 -2.91
CA SER A 267 -31.60 0.57 -3.60
C SER A 267 -32.67 -0.01 -2.70
N TYR A 268 -32.36 -0.22 -1.41
CA TYR A 268 -33.19 -1.02 -0.50
C TYR A 268 -33.65 -2.34 -1.12
N MET A 269 -32.88 -2.82 -2.10
CA MET A 269 -33.18 -4.04 -2.85
C MET A 269 -32.08 -5.06 -2.54
N ASP A 270 -32.52 -6.25 -2.19
CA ASP A 270 -31.66 -7.40 -2.09
C ASP A 270 -30.99 -7.70 -3.43
N TYR A 271 -29.80 -8.35 -3.39
CA TYR A 271 -29.17 -8.90 -4.57
C TYR A 271 -30.14 -9.76 -5.39
N GLN A 272 -30.34 -9.40 -6.66
CA GLN A 272 -31.22 -10.10 -7.58
C GLN A 272 -30.38 -10.84 -8.63
N GLN A 273 -30.33 -12.18 -8.54
CA GLN A 273 -29.48 -13.03 -9.39
C GLN A 273 -29.63 -12.70 -10.88
N GLU A 274 -30.85 -12.65 -11.41
CA GLU A 274 -31.07 -12.42 -12.85
C GLU A 274 -30.59 -11.05 -13.32
N LYS A 275 -30.75 -10.05 -12.48
CA LYS A 275 -30.44 -8.64 -12.80
C LYS A 275 -28.98 -8.31 -12.55
N ASP A 276 -28.40 -8.77 -11.44
CA ASP A 276 -27.11 -8.30 -10.96
C ASP A 276 -25.95 -9.22 -11.34
N LEU A 277 -26.19 -10.53 -11.55
CA LEU A 277 -25.17 -11.49 -11.96
C LEU A 277 -24.39 -11.05 -13.21
N PRO A 278 -25.03 -10.56 -14.30
CA PRO A 278 -24.28 -10.17 -15.49
C PRO A 278 -23.20 -9.12 -15.19
N PHE A 279 -23.50 -8.19 -14.30
CA PHE A 279 -22.55 -7.16 -13.89
C PHE A 279 -21.40 -7.73 -13.07
N PHE A 280 -21.69 -8.46 -11.98
CA PHE A 280 -20.64 -9.03 -11.13
C PHE A 280 -19.76 -10.00 -11.91
N LYS A 281 -20.35 -10.84 -12.76
CA LYS A 281 -19.61 -11.74 -13.64
C LYS A 281 -18.65 -10.98 -14.55
N ALA A 282 -19.13 -10.00 -15.30
CA ALA A 282 -18.31 -9.27 -16.26
C ALA A 282 -17.15 -8.49 -15.58
N VAL A 283 -17.43 -7.83 -14.44
CA VAL A 283 -16.43 -7.04 -13.72
C VAL A 283 -15.39 -7.93 -13.05
N ILE A 284 -15.80 -9.03 -12.40
CA ILE A 284 -14.86 -9.96 -11.75
C ILE A 284 -13.97 -10.64 -12.80
N GLU A 285 -14.53 -11.08 -13.93
CA GLU A 285 -13.75 -11.64 -15.05
C GLU A 285 -12.70 -10.62 -15.55
N ARG A 286 -13.11 -9.34 -15.67
CA ARG A 286 -12.16 -8.29 -16.07
C ARG A 286 -11.03 -8.11 -15.02
N ILE A 287 -11.34 -8.17 -13.73
CA ILE A 287 -10.33 -8.13 -12.67
C ILE A 287 -9.40 -9.36 -12.77
N PHE A 288 -9.90 -10.54 -13.08
CA PHE A 288 -9.06 -11.72 -13.30
C PHE A 288 -8.11 -11.53 -14.48
N GLU A 289 -8.63 -11.08 -15.65
CA GLU A 289 -7.81 -10.77 -16.82
C GLU A 289 -6.68 -9.76 -16.51
N LEU A 290 -6.94 -8.78 -15.66
CA LEU A 290 -5.97 -7.75 -15.26
C LEU A 290 -5.03 -8.20 -14.12
N SER A 291 -5.28 -9.36 -13.52
CA SER A 291 -4.49 -9.90 -12.40
C SER A 291 -3.57 -11.05 -12.82
N GLU A 292 -3.63 -11.47 -14.07
CA GLU A 292 -2.69 -12.40 -14.70
C GLU A 292 -1.44 -11.67 -15.23
#